data_5fb678eab8fcacef0c9bdc86e50f3215
#
_entry.id   5fb678eab8fcacef0c9bdc86e50f3215
#
_cell.length_a   1.000
_cell.length_b   1.000
_cell.length_c   1.000
_cell.angle_alpha   90.00
_cell.angle_beta   90.00
_cell.angle_gamma   90.00
#
_symmetry.space_group_name_H-M   'P 1'
#
loop_
_entity.id
_entity.type
_entity.pdbx_description
1 polymer ?
#
loop_
_entity_poly.entity_id
_entity_poly.type
_entity_poly.pdbx_seq_one_letter_code
_entity_poly.pdbx_strand_id
1 'polypeptide(L)'
;MKKLILIGGVLAGGKSTFSHIVAERFSIPAVNKDRLKEILGDNIPTANREENKKLSIISFELMMYLAGCEGDALILESNFKDYELAELSRLVSKHSIDVLSIFLDGDDSVLHARFNKRLGENRHPVHKSQDFTRIEDFTAVLNELRRAEYPGEVIRVDCTDFSYQSDEDLLGKIKVFLNK
;
A
#
# COMPACT_ATOMS: atom_id res chain seq x y z
N MET A 1 -19.15 -13.57 0.43
CA MET A 1 -17.97 -13.54 -0.48
C MET A 1 -16.91 -12.70 0.17
N LYS A 2 -15.64 -13.13 0.17
CA LYS A 2 -14.55 -12.38 0.80
C LYS A 2 -14.32 -11.06 0.09
N LYS A 3 -13.95 -10.02 0.83
CA LYS A 3 -13.68 -8.68 0.31
C LYS A 3 -12.25 -8.25 0.58
N LEU A 4 -11.59 -7.69 -0.40
CA LEU A 4 -10.29 -7.06 -0.24
C LEU A 4 -10.40 -5.56 -0.50
N ILE A 5 -9.84 -4.76 0.38
CA ILE A 5 -9.58 -3.35 0.15
C ILE A 5 -8.09 -3.18 -0.09
N LEU A 6 -7.71 -2.77 -1.29
CA LEU A 6 -6.33 -2.45 -1.61
C LEU A 6 -6.10 -0.96 -1.37
N ILE A 7 -5.18 -0.61 -0.51
CA ILE A 7 -4.73 0.77 -0.32
C ILE A 7 -3.33 0.89 -0.91
N GLY A 8 -3.30 1.46 -2.11
CA GLY A 8 -2.09 1.67 -2.88
C GLY A 8 -1.85 3.13 -3.20
N GLY A 9 -0.92 3.38 -4.11
CA GLY A 9 -0.65 4.73 -4.60
C GLY A 9 0.80 5.15 -4.43
N VAL A 10 1.02 6.45 -4.58
CA VAL A 10 2.36 7.05 -4.67
C VAL A 10 3.11 7.07 -3.34
N LEU A 11 4.43 7.29 -3.40
CA LEU A 11 5.28 7.43 -2.22
C LEU A 11 4.85 8.66 -1.39
N ALA A 12 4.97 8.55 -0.07
CA ALA A 12 4.61 9.61 0.89
C ALA A 12 3.13 10.07 0.87
N GLY A 13 2.23 9.33 0.20
CA GLY A 13 0.81 9.64 0.09
C GLY A 13 -0.02 9.38 1.35
N GLY A 14 0.55 8.87 2.45
CA GLY A 14 -0.17 8.65 3.72
C GLY A 14 -0.96 7.33 3.78
N LYS A 15 -0.65 6.36 2.91
CA LYS A 15 -1.33 5.05 2.83
C LYS A 15 -1.48 4.34 4.17
N SER A 16 -0.41 4.24 4.94
CA SER A 16 -0.42 3.50 6.22
C SER A 16 -1.32 4.16 7.25
N THR A 17 -1.35 5.50 7.31
CA THR A 17 -2.28 6.23 8.16
C THR A 17 -3.73 5.98 7.74
N PHE A 18 -4.02 6.09 6.44
CA PHE A 18 -5.37 5.87 5.93
C PHE A 18 -5.82 4.41 6.10
N SER A 19 -4.94 3.45 5.86
CA SER A 19 -5.19 2.03 6.12
C SER A 19 -5.60 1.78 7.58
N HIS A 20 -4.92 2.44 8.52
CA HIS A 20 -5.24 2.34 9.95
C HIS A 20 -6.60 2.95 10.26
N ILE A 21 -6.91 4.14 9.73
CA ILE A 21 -8.23 4.80 9.89
C ILE A 21 -9.36 3.88 9.39
N VAL A 22 -9.20 3.31 8.19
CA VAL A 22 -10.21 2.41 7.60
C VAL A 22 -10.35 1.13 8.45
N ALA A 23 -9.22 0.54 8.89
CA ALA A 23 -9.21 -0.65 9.72
C ALA A 23 -9.97 -0.44 11.04
N GLU A 24 -9.71 0.68 11.73
CA GLU A 24 -10.40 1.02 12.98
C GLU A 24 -11.87 1.35 12.75
N ARG A 25 -12.19 2.16 11.74
CA ARG A 25 -13.56 2.60 11.45
C ARG A 25 -14.50 1.44 11.15
N PHE A 26 -14.02 0.42 10.47
CA PHE A 26 -14.82 -0.73 10.02
C PHE A 26 -14.52 -2.03 10.77
N SER A 27 -13.63 -2.01 11.75
CA SER A 27 -13.19 -3.17 12.54
C SER A 27 -12.74 -4.34 11.67
N ILE A 28 -11.96 -4.06 10.61
CA ILE A 28 -11.39 -5.05 9.70
C ILE A 28 -9.87 -5.09 9.81
N PRO A 29 -9.23 -6.26 9.72
CA PRO A 29 -7.78 -6.36 9.80
C PRO A 29 -7.09 -5.68 8.61
N ALA A 30 -5.90 -5.13 8.86
CA ALA A 30 -5.05 -4.55 7.83
C ALA A 30 -3.66 -5.19 7.84
N VAL A 31 -3.17 -5.51 6.66
CA VAL A 31 -1.82 -6.02 6.43
C VAL A 31 -1.02 -5.00 5.64
N ASN A 32 0.01 -4.45 6.27
CA ASN A 32 0.95 -3.52 5.68
C ASN A 32 2.23 -4.27 5.28
N LYS A 33 2.57 -4.23 3.99
CA LYS A 33 3.75 -4.93 3.46
C LYS A 33 5.06 -4.43 4.05
N ASP A 34 5.18 -3.11 4.23
CA ASP A 34 6.39 -2.50 4.78
C ASP A 34 6.57 -2.92 6.25
N ARG A 35 5.48 -3.04 7.02
CA ARG A 35 5.53 -3.53 8.39
C ARG A 35 5.95 -5.01 8.48
N LEU A 36 5.46 -5.85 7.57
CA LEU A 36 5.93 -7.23 7.46
C LEU A 36 7.43 -7.29 7.16
N LYS A 37 7.89 -6.43 6.25
CA LYS A 37 9.30 -6.32 5.88
C LYS A 37 10.17 -5.86 7.06
N GLU A 38 9.70 -4.92 7.87
CA GLU A 38 10.38 -4.47 9.09
C GLU A 38 10.55 -5.63 10.09
N ILE A 39 9.46 -6.36 10.39
CA ILE A 39 9.49 -7.53 11.29
C ILE A 39 10.51 -8.58 10.80
N LEU A 40 10.53 -8.83 9.50
CA LEU A 40 11.52 -9.74 8.92
C LEU A 40 12.93 -9.18 9.06
N GLY A 41 13.14 -7.89 8.80
CA GLY A 41 14.42 -7.23 8.89
C GLY A 41 14.99 -7.13 10.31
N ASP A 42 14.13 -7.11 11.33
CA ASP A 42 14.53 -7.17 12.75
C ASP A 42 15.09 -8.55 13.14
N ASN A 43 14.67 -9.61 12.45
CA ASN A 43 15.00 -10.98 12.80
C ASN A 43 15.94 -11.66 11.79
N ILE A 44 16.05 -11.15 10.59
CA ILE A 44 16.87 -11.70 9.50
C ILE A 44 17.86 -10.62 9.06
N PRO A 45 19.12 -10.70 9.46
CA PRO A 45 20.16 -9.76 9.04
C PRO A 45 20.29 -9.75 7.51
N THR A 46 20.41 -8.55 6.92
CA THR A 46 20.66 -8.37 5.50
C THR A 46 21.97 -7.61 5.28
N ALA A 47 22.92 -8.21 4.59
CA ALA A 47 24.23 -7.63 4.33
C ALA A 47 24.24 -6.70 3.11
N ASN A 48 23.27 -6.85 2.20
CA ASN A 48 23.27 -6.14 0.93
C ASN A 48 21.85 -5.91 0.38
N ARG A 49 21.79 -5.14 -0.74
CA ARG A 49 20.54 -4.78 -1.40
C ARG A 49 19.76 -5.98 -1.94
N GLU A 50 20.45 -7.03 -2.39
CA GLU A 50 19.79 -8.22 -2.92
C GLU A 50 19.05 -8.99 -1.83
N GLU A 51 19.69 -9.18 -0.68
CA GLU A 51 19.05 -9.80 0.49
C GLU A 51 17.87 -8.98 0.99
N ASN A 52 18.02 -7.65 1.05
CA ASN A 52 16.91 -6.76 1.39
C ASN A 52 15.74 -6.87 0.39
N LYS A 53 16.02 -7.11 -0.92
CA LYS A 53 15.00 -7.38 -1.93
C LYS A 53 14.26 -8.69 -1.65
N LYS A 54 14.97 -9.74 -1.18
CA LYS A 54 14.33 -11.01 -0.78
C LYS A 54 13.32 -10.80 0.35
N LEU A 55 13.63 -9.96 1.35
CA LEU A 55 12.67 -9.63 2.42
C LEU A 55 11.39 -8.98 1.84
N SER A 56 11.51 -8.13 0.83
CA SER A 56 10.34 -7.52 0.18
C SER A 56 9.48 -8.56 -0.56
N ILE A 57 10.10 -9.57 -1.17
CA ILE A 57 9.39 -10.68 -1.83
C ILE A 57 8.66 -11.53 -0.78
N ILE A 58 9.35 -11.95 0.28
CA ILE A 58 8.77 -12.73 1.36
C ILE A 58 7.60 -11.97 2.01
N SER A 59 7.74 -10.67 2.24
CA SER A 59 6.67 -9.84 2.79
C SER A 59 5.43 -9.84 1.89
N PHE A 60 5.62 -9.82 0.58
CA PHE A 60 4.50 -9.91 -0.37
C PHE A 60 3.87 -11.31 -0.37
N GLU A 61 4.66 -12.37 -0.36
CA GLU A 61 4.16 -13.76 -0.27
C GLU A 61 3.34 -13.99 1.00
N LEU A 62 3.80 -13.47 2.15
CA LEU A 62 3.04 -13.51 3.42
C LEU A 62 1.72 -12.73 3.29
N MET A 63 1.74 -11.55 2.68
CA MET A 63 0.53 -10.77 2.41
C MET A 63 -0.45 -11.55 1.53
N MET A 64 0.03 -12.21 0.47
CA MET A 64 -0.77 -13.06 -0.42
C MET A 64 -1.35 -14.28 0.29
N TYR A 65 -0.56 -14.93 1.16
CA TYR A 65 -1.03 -16.02 1.99
C TYR A 65 -2.22 -15.58 2.87
N LEU A 66 -2.08 -14.46 3.57
CA LEU A 66 -3.15 -13.90 4.42
C LEU A 66 -4.38 -13.49 3.58
N ALA A 67 -4.16 -12.96 2.38
CA ALA A 67 -5.24 -12.65 1.46
C ALA A 67 -6.01 -13.91 1.02
N GLY A 68 -5.35 -15.06 0.94
CA GLY A 68 -5.96 -16.35 0.62
C GLY A 68 -6.66 -17.05 1.79
N CYS A 69 -6.39 -16.67 3.05
CA CYS A 69 -7.02 -17.26 4.23
C CYS A 69 -8.52 -16.92 4.29
N GLU A 70 -9.29 -17.74 5.01
CA GLU A 70 -10.71 -17.48 5.28
C GLU A 70 -10.91 -16.20 6.08
N GLY A 71 -12.02 -15.52 5.85
CA GLY A 71 -12.39 -14.26 6.51
C GLY A 71 -13.28 -13.40 5.62
N ASP A 72 -14.00 -12.46 6.24
CA ASP A 72 -15.00 -11.64 5.55
C ASP A 72 -14.37 -10.48 4.78
N ALA A 73 -13.42 -9.77 5.40
CA ALA A 73 -12.75 -8.64 4.78
C ALA A 73 -11.30 -8.49 5.26
N LEU A 74 -10.44 -7.93 4.40
CA LEU A 74 -9.03 -7.65 4.70
C LEU A 74 -8.57 -6.40 3.94
N ILE A 75 -7.80 -5.55 4.59
CA ILE A 75 -7.08 -4.45 3.94
C ILE A 75 -5.66 -4.93 3.61
N LEU A 76 -5.22 -4.69 2.38
CA LEU A 76 -3.82 -4.85 1.96
C LEU A 76 -3.25 -3.49 1.61
N GLU A 77 -2.16 -3.10 2.25
CA GLU A 77 -1.50 -1.81 2.01
C GLU A 77 -0.08 -2.02 1.51
N SER A 78 0.22 -1.41 0.36
CA SER A 78 1.57 -1.41 -0.25
C SER A 78 1.71 -0.37 -1.36
N ASN A 79 2.95 -0.10 -1.77
CA ASN A 79 3.27 0.44 -3.09
C ASN A 79 3.34 -0.75 -4.08
N PHE A 80 2.18 -1.27 -4.47
CA PHE A 80 2.11 -2.45 -5.32
C PHE A 80 2.86 -2.23 -6.64
N LYS A 81 3.64 -3.23 -7.03
CA LYS A 81 4.31 -3.30 -8.33
C LYS A 81 3.45 -4.08 -9.32
N ASP A 82 3.68 -3.90 -10.61
CA ASP A 82 2.89 -4.56 -11.66
C ASP A 82 2.81 -6.08 -11.49
N TYR A 83 3.95 -6.74 -11.18
CA TYR A 83 3.95 -8.18 -10.96
C TYR A 83 3.16 -8.61 -9.70
N GLU A 84 3.16 -7.78 -8.65
CA GLU A 84 2.40 -8.01 -7.43
C GLU A 84 0.89 -7.88 -7.69
N LEU A 85 0.49 -6.88 -8.47
CA LEU A 85 -0.91 -6.70 -8.89
C LEU A 85 -1.37 -7.82 -9.82
N ALA A 86 -0.51 -8.28 -10.72
CA ALA A 86 -0.82 -9.42 -11.59
C ALA A 86 -1.06 -10.70 -10.78
N GLU A 87 -0.24 -10.97 -9.77
CA GLU A 87 -0.43 -12.13 -8.88
C GLU A 87 -1.67 -11.99 -8.01
N LEU A 88 -1.92 -10.80 -7.48
CA LEU A 88 -3.12 -10.51 -6.71
C LEU A 88 -4.39 -10.70 -7.56
N SER A 89 -4.38 -10.25 -8.82
CA SER A 89 -5.49 -10.44 -9.76
C SER A 89 -5.78 -11.91 -10.02
N ARG A 90 -4.75 -12.76 -10.10
CA ARG A 90 -4.92 -14.22 -10.22
C ARG A 90 -5.57 -14.81 -8.97
N LEU A 91 -5.11 -14.41 -7.78
CA LEU A 91 -5.69 -14.85 -6.50
C LEU A 91 -7.17 -14.45 -6.41
N VAL A 92 -7.47 -13.20 -6.70
CA VAL A 92 -8.83 -12.62 -6.71
C VAL A 92 -9.75 -13.42 -7.63
N SER A 93 -9.32 -13.67 -8.86
CA SER A 93 -10.08 -14.44 -9.84
C SER A 93 -10.29 -15.90 -9.40
N LYS A 94 -9.23 -16.54 -8.88
CA LYS A 94 -9.27 -17.94 -8.44
C LYS A 94 -10.26 -18.18 -7.29
N HIS A 95 -10.37 -17.22 -6.38
CA HIS A 95 -11.18 -17.36 -5.17
C HIS A 95 -12.47 -16.53 -5.20
N SER A 96 -12.81 -15.91 -6.32
CA SER A 96 -14.00 -15.06 -6.48
C SER A 96 -14.11 -14.00 -5.38
N ILE A 97 -13.02 -13.27 -5.15
CA ILE A 97 -12.91 -12.24 -4.12
C ILE A 97 -13.36 -10.90 -4.72
N ASP A 98 -14.22 -10.16 -4.01
CA ASP A 98 -14.54 -8.78 -4.36
C ASP A 98 -13.41 -7.85 -3.96
N VAL A 99 -13.07 -6.89 -4.83
CA VAL A 99 -11.98 -5.95 -4.61
C VAL A 99 -12.43 -4.51 -4.78
N LEU A 100 -12.09 -3.67 -3.81
CA LEU A 100 -12.09 -2.22 -3.92
C LEU A 100 -10.66 -1.72 -3.79
N SER A 101 -10.17 -1.03 -4.81
CA SER A 101 -8.83 -0.44 -4.82
C SER A 101 -8.90 1.07 -4.58
N ILE A 102 -8.16 1.57 -3.60
CA ILE A 102 -8.02 2.99 -3.29
C ILE A 102 -6.60 3.39 -3.62
N PHE A 103 -6.46 4.26 -4.62
CA PHE A 103 -5.17 4.75 -5.09
C PHE A 103 -4.95 6.19 -4.64
N LEU A 104 -4.00 6.39 -3.71
CA LEU A 104 -3.63 7.73 -3.25
C LEU A 104 -2.62 8.34 -4.21
N ASP A 105 -2.95 9.52 -4.75
CA ASP A 105 -2.11 10.32 -5.63
C ASP A 105 -2.10 11.78 -5.15
N GLY A 106 -1.17 12.59 -5.61
CA GLY A 106 -1.10 14.00 -5.20
C GLY A 106 0.01 14.77 -5.90
N ASP A 107 0.20 16.02 -5.49
CA ASP A 107 1.22 16.90 -6.06
C ASP A 107 2.64 16.38 -5.78
N ASP A 108 3.46 16.26 -6.81
CA ASP A 108 4.80 15.69 -6.74
C ASP A 108 5.73 16.47 -5.81
N SER A 109 5.61 17.79 -5.79
CA SER A 109 6.46 18.65 -4.95
C SER A 109 6.13 18.49 -3.46
N VAL A 110 4.84 18.38 -3.14
CA VAL A 110 4.37 18.13 -1.78
C VAL A 110 4.78 16.75 -1.31
N LEU A 111 4.62 15.75 -2.16
CA LEU A 111 5.00 14.36 -1.87
C LEU A 111 6.51 14.21 -1.69
N HIS A 112 7.32 14.87 -2.55
CA HIS A 112 8.77 14.89 -2.43
C HIS A 112 9.24 15.54 -1.13
N ALA A 113 8.66 16.68 -0.76
CA ALA A 113 8.97 17.35 0.51
C ALA A 113 8.65 16.44 1.71
N ARG A 114 7.48 15.76 1.70
CA ARG A 114 7.10 14.79 2.74
C ARG A 114 8.05 13.59 2.80
N PHE A 115 8.44 13.07 1.64
CA PHE A 115 9.37 11.96 1.55
C PHE A 115 10.72 12.31 2.18
N ASN A 116 11.30 13.45 1.80
CA ASN A 116 12.60 13.93 2.31
C ASN A 116 12.55 14.23 3.82
N LYS A 117 11.47 14.84 4.32
CA LYS A 117 11.28 15.03 5.74
C LYS A 117 11.34 13.71 6.52
N ARG A 118 10.68 12.65 6.02
CA ARG A 118 10.69 11.31 6.62
C ARG A 118 12.04 10.61 6.56
N LEU A 119 12.91 10.93 5.58
CA LEU A 119 14.27 10.38 5.54
C LEU A 119 15.12 10.87 6.72
N GLY A 120 14.90 12.09 7.20
CA GLY A 120 15.56 12.65 8.38
C GLY A 120 15.03 12.13 9.73
N GLU A 121 13.88 11.48 9.73
CA GLU A 121 13.28 10.85 10.91
C GLU A 121 13.77 9.39 11.05
N ASN A 122 13.51 8.76 12.20
CA ASN A 122 13.94 7.37 12.51
C ASN A 122 13.25 6.34 11.57
N ARG A 123 13.66 6.30 10.31
CA ARG A 123 13.18 5.30 9.36
C ARG A 123 13.88 3.97 9.57
N HIS A 124 13.10 2.89 9.55
CA HIS A 124 13.65 1.54 9.71
C HIS A 124 14.76 1.24 8.68
N PRO A 125 15.88 0.59 9.09
CA PRO A 125 17.04 0.35 8.21
C PRO A 125 16.70 -0.33 6.87
N VAL A 126 15.72 -1.25 6.84
CA VAL A 126 15.31 -1.96 5.61
C VAL A 126 14.75 -1.03 4.51
N HIS A 127 14.38 0.22 4.86
CA HIS A 127 13.83 1.22 3.93
C HIS A 127 14.82 2.32 3.54
N LYS A 128 16.05 2.31 4.08
CA LYS A 128 17.05 3.36 3.85
C LYS A 128 17.71 3.32 2.47
N SER A 129 17.35 2.37 1.61
CA SER A 129 18.00 2.15 0.31
C SER A 129 17.53 3.07 -0.82
N GLN A 130 16.56 3.94 -0.58
CA GLN A 130 16.05 4.90 -1.57
C GLN A 130 16.24 6.32 -1.08
N ASP A 131 17.10 7.04 -1.79
CA ASP A 131 17.29 8.47 -1.64
C ASP A 131 16.92 9.15 -2.96
N PHE A 132 16.00 10.10 -2.90
CA PHE A 132 15.58 10.91 -4.05
C PHE A 132 15.97 12.36 -3.79
N THR A 133 17.25 12.67 -3.96
CA THR A 133 17.75 14.04 -3.83
C THR A 133 17.11 14.97 -4.87
N ARG A 134 16.84 14.44 -6.07
CA ARG A 134 16.25 15.19 -7.18
C ARG A 134 14.77 14.85 -7.32
N ILE A 135 13.95 15.88 -7.51
CA ILE A 135 12.51 15.70 -7.70
C ILE A 135 12.18 14.94 -8.99
N GLU A 136 13.00 15.08 -10.04
CA GLU A 136 12.78 14.39 -11.30
C GLU A 136 12.87 12.86 -11.14
N ASP A 137 13.84 12.38 -10.35
CA ASP A 137 14.02 10.95 -10.06
C ASP A 137 12.85 10.42 -9.22
N PHE A 138 12.36 11.23 -8.27
CA PHE A 138 11.18 10.92 -7.47
C PHE A 138 9.93 10.85 -8.35
N THR A 139 9.68 11.88 -9.18
CA THR A 139 8.55 11.93 -10.12
C THR A 139 8.56 10.75 -11.10
N ALA A 140 9.73 10.31 -11.58
CA ALA A 140 9.83 9.14 -12.45
C ALA A 140 9.25 7.89 -11.76
N VAL A 141 9.59 7.67 -10.48
CA VAL A 141 9.04 6.55 -9.70
C VAL A 141 7.54 6.72 -9.45
N LEU A 142 7.05 7.95 -9.16
CA LEU A 142 5.60 8.17 -9.02
C LEU A 142 4.86 7.84 -10.32
N ASN A 143 5.41 8.20 -11.47
CA ASN A 143 4.81 7.92 -12.77
C ASN A 143 4.75 6.42 -13.09
N GLU A 144 5.72 5.62 -12.64
CA GLU A 144 5.63 4.16 -12.71
C GLU A 144 4.47 3.64 -11.86
N LEU A 145 4.34 4.09 -10.60
CA LEU A 145 3.25 3.68 -9.71
C LEU A 145 1.86 4.10 -10.24
N ARG A 146 1.75 5.27 -10.89
CA ARG A 146 0.50 5.79 -11.47
C ARG A 146 -0.03 4.96 -12.64
N ARG A 147 0.88 4.25 -13.36
CA ARG A 147 0.53 3.37 -14.49
C ARG A 147 0.06 2.00 -14.07
N ALA A 148 0.27 1.62 -12.82
CA ALA A 148 -0.08 0.31 -12.31
C ALA A 148 -1.59 0.06 -12.38
N GLU A 149 -2.00 -1.09 -12.90
CA GLU A 149 -3.39 -1.48 -13.07
C GLU A 149 -3.89 -2.26 -11.85
N TYR A 150 -4.73 -1.62 -11.06
CA TYR A 150 -5.30 -2.20 -9.85
C TYR A 150 -6.56 -3.01 -10.17
N PRO A 151 -6.78 -4.19 -9.53
CA PRO A 151 -7.99 -4.97 -9.72
C PRO A 151 -9.22 -4.34 -9.05
N GLY A 152 -10.40 -4.70 -9.54
CA GLY A 152 -11.69 -4.27 -9.00
C GLY A 152 -12.08 -2.85 -9.36
N GLU A 153 -12.97 -2.26 -8.56
CA GLU A 153 -13.31 -0.84 -8.64
C GLU A 153 -12.16 -0.01 -8.10
N VAL A 154 -11.72 1.00 -8.85
CA VAL A 154 -10.58 1.86 -8.47
C VAL A 154 -11.07 3.26 -8.14
N ILE A 155 -10.87 3.69 -6.90
CA ILE A 155 -11.10 5.07 -6.46
C ILE A 155 -9.74 5.78 -6.35
N ARG A 156 -9.53 6.80 -7.20
CA ARG A 156 -8.35 7.68 -7.09
C ARG A 156 -8.65 8.83 -6.15
N VAL A 157 -7.75 9.08 -5.22
CA VAL A 157 -7.91 10.04 -4.11
C VAL A 157 -6.74 11.01 -4.12
N ASP A 158 -7.04 12.31 -4.13
CA ASP A 158 -6.00 13.34 -3.95
C ASP A 158 -5.52 13.36 -2.49
N CYS A 159 -4.23 13.09 -2.31
CA CYS A 159 -3.56 13.12 -1.01
C CYS A 159 -2.61 14.31 -0.83
N THR A 160 -2.74 15.32 -1.69
CA THR A 160 -1.92 16.55 -1.63
C THR A 160 -2.07 17.24 -0.27
N ASP A 161 -3.25 17.28 0.27
CA ASP A 161 -3.48 17.52 1.71
C ASP A 161 -3.98 16.23 2.38
N PHE A 162 -4.25 16.24 3.65
CA PHE A 162 -4.72 15.04 4.36
C PHE A 162 -6.25 15.05 4.60
N SER A 163 -7.00 15.92 3.92
CA SER A 163 -8.46 16.04 4.07
C SER A 163 -9.21 14.75 3.75
N TYR A 164 -8.69 13.95 2.79
CA TYR A 164 -9.27 12.66 2.42
C TYR A 164 -9.37 11.66 3.58
N GLN A 165 -8.57 11.83 4.63
CA GLN A 165 -8.58 10.92 5.80
C GLN A 165 -9.87 11.01 6.60
N SER A 166 -10.59 12.12 6.50
CA SER A 166 -11.90 12.36 7.13
C SER A 166 -13.01 12.57 6.11
N ASP A 167 -12.79 12.21 4.84
CA ASP A 167 -13.80 12.33 3.79
C ASP A 167 -14.89 11.27 3.98
N GLU A 168 -16.06 11.73 4.46
CA GLU A 168 -17.20 10.86 4.73
C GLU A 168 -17.81 10.25 3.45
N ASP A 169 -17.65 10.88 2.28
CA ASP A 169 -18.09 10.31 1.00
C ASP A 169 -17.20 9.12 0.60
N LEU A 170 -15.88 9.25 0.76
CA LEU A 170 -14.93 8.15 0.54
C LEU A 170 -15.19 7.00 1.53
N LEU A 171 -15.32 7.32 2.81
CA LEU A 171 -15.64 6.33 3.85
C LEU A 171 -17.02 5.68 3.62
N GLY A 172 -17.99 6.44 3.12
CA GLY A 172 -19.31 5.95 2.72
C GLY A 172 -19.23 4.93 1.58
N LYS A 173 -18.42 5.16 0.56
CA LYS A 173 -18.17 4.20 -0.53
C LYS A 173 -17.55 2.90 -0.02
N ILE A 174 -16.57 3.00 0.89
CA ILE A 174 -15.97 1.82 1.53
C ILE A 174 -17.03 1.03 2.30
N LYS A 175 -17.87 1.72 3.08
CA LYS A 175 -18.98 1.09 3.82
C LYS A 175 -19.96 0.35 2.91
N VAL A 176 -20.34 0.99 1.80
CA VAL A 176 -21.23 0.37 0.79
C VAL A 176 -20.59 -0.88 0.20
N PHE A 177 -19.30 -0.83 -0.13
CA PHE A 177 -18.56 -1.99 -0.62
C PHE A 177 -18.55 -3.14 0.40
N LEU A 178 -18.29 -2.84 1.67
CA LEU A 178 -18.24 -3.83 2.75
C LEU A 178 -19.58 -4.49 3.04
N ASN A 179 -20.70 -3.83 2.71
CA ASN A 179 -22.06 -4.32 2.99
C ASN A 179 -22.77 -4.98 1.79
N LYS A 180 -22.15 -5.01 0.59
CA LYS A 180 -22.64 -5.76 -0.57
C LYS A 180 -22.46 -7.26 -0.35
#